data_21866466c5439489d43a6261c725e922
#
_entry.id   21866466c5439489d43a6261c725e922
#
_cell.length_a   1.000
_cell.length_b   1.000
_cell.length_c   1.000
_cell.angle_alpha   90.00
_cell.angle_beta   90.00
_cell.angle_gamma   90.00
#
_symmetry.space_group_name_H-M   'P 1'
#
loop_
_entity.id
_entity.type
_entity.pdbx_description
1 polymer ?
#
loop_
_entity_poly.entity_id
_entity_poly.type
_entity_poly.pdbx_seq_one_letter_code
_entity_poly.pdbx_strand_id
1 'polypeptide(L)'
;MDLAVTKDNLVFHAVTALVVLVFSWGIFEHVSFWFKGNLSRGVRGTGAEKWSFALGQVGRALGRGSTYGYLLSNVVLQRQIMKESFTRWFMHASLLWGLAGLFFIGSLGNMGVDLHLVTLTKDTPWFAVLNELFGLLVLLGAGIALARRYVFG
;
A
#
# COMPACT_ATOMS: atom_id res chain seq x y z
N MET A 1 12.78 -0.22 -34.69
CA MET A 1 12.06 -0.44 -33.41
C MET A 1 12.59 -1.74 -32.84
N ASP A 2 13.50 -1.63 -31.86
CA ASP A 2 14.36 -2.74 -31.45
C ASP A 2 13.57 -3.83 -30.71
N LEU A 3 13.65 -5.06 -31.24
CA LEU A 3 13.10 -6.29 -30.66
C LEU A 3 13.63 -6.57 -29.24
N ALA A 4 14.79 -6.03 -28.88
CA ALA A 4 15.37 -6.15 -27.54
C ALA A 4 14.56 -5.36 -26.50
N VAL A 5 14.20 -4.12 -26.80
CA VAL A 5 13.39 -3.26 -25.91
C VAL A 5 12.02 -3.88 -25.62
N THR A 6 11.43 -4.58 -26.60
CA THR A 6 10.13 -5.24 -26.46
C THR A 6 10.20 -6.47 -25.55
N LYS A 7 11.32 -7.21 -25.57
CA LYS A 7 11.50 -8.40 -24.71
C LYS A 7 11.71 -8.01 -23.24
N ASP A 8 12.50 -6.99 -22.99
CA ASP A 8 12.77 -6.51 -21.62
C ASP A 8 11.50 -5.96 -20.98
N ASN A 9 10.68 -5.24 -21.75
CA ASN A 9 9.37 -4.78 -21.27
C ASN A 9 8.42 -5.95 -21.00
N LEU A 10 8.43 -7.00 -21.81
CA LEU A 10 7.58 -8.18 -21.61
C LEU A 10 7.95 -8.92 -20.33
N VAL A 11 9.24 -9.11 -20.06
CA VAL A 11 9.74 -9.75 -18.83
C VAL A 11 9.35 -8.92 -17.61
N PHE A 12 9.55 -7.60 -17.68
CA PHE A 12 9.16 -6.70 -16.60
C PHE A 12 7.66 -6.78 -16.29
N HIS A 13 6.81 -6.73 -17.31
CA HIS A 13 5.35 -6.83 -17.13
C HIS A 13 4.93 -8.20 -16.62
N ALA A 14 5.56 -9.28 -17.08
CA ALA A 14 5.28 -10.63 -16.61
C ALA A 14 5.65 -10.80 -15.13
N VAL A 15 6.82 -10.31 -14.72
CA VAL A 15 7.25 -10.34 -13.31
C VAL A 15 6.33 -9.48 -12.45
N THR A 16 5.99 -8.28 -12.90
CA THR A 16 5.06 -7.39 -12.18
C THR A 16 3.70 -8.04 -12.02
N ALA A 17 3.15 -8.63 -13.09
CA ALA A 17 1.88 -9.34 -13.03
C ALA A 17 1.92 -10.52 -12.05
N LEU A 18 3.01 -11.29 -12.06
CA LEU A 18 3.21 -12.40 -11.11
C LEU A 18 3.22 -11.89 -9.66
N VAL A 19 3.97 -10.84 -9.38
CA VAL A 19 4.04 -10.24 -8.04
C VAL A 19 2.67 -9.74 -7.59
N VAL A 20 1.92 -9.06 -8.47
CA VAL A 20 0.56 -8.59 -8.18
C VAL A 20 -0.38 -9.75 -7.91
N LEU A 21 -0.30 -10.84 -8.69
CA LEU A 21 -1.11 -12.05 -8.48
C LEU A 21 -0.81 -12.72 -7.14
N VAL A 22 0.47 -12.91 -6.81
CA VAL A 22 0.89 -13.52 -5.52
C VAL A 22 0.45 -12.65 -4.35
N PHE A 23 0.61 -11.32 -4.46
CA PHE A 23 0.17 -10.40 -3.43
C PHE A 23 -1.35 -10.40 -3.25
N SER A 24 -2.09 -10.37 -4.36
CA SER A 24 -3.56 -10.42 -4.34
C SER A 24 -4.07 -11.74 -3.76
N TRP A 25 -3.41 -12.85 -4.08
CA TRP A 25 -3.70 -14.15 -3.48
C TRP A 25 -3.48 -14.14 -1.98
N GLY A 26 -2.35 -13.62 -1.51
CA GLY A 26 -2.06 -13.50 -0.08
C GLY A 26 -3.09 -12.66 0.67
N ILE A 27 -3.50 -11.51 0.10
CA ILE A 27 -4.58 -10.69 0.66
C ILE A 27 -5.89 -11.49 0.70
N PHE A 28 -6.25 -12.15 -0.40
CA PHE A 28 -7.48 -12.94 -0.48
C PHE A 28 -7.50 -14.07 0.55
N GLU A 29 -6.40 -14.78 0.73
CA GLU A 29 -6.27 -15.83 1.74
C GLU A 29 -6.42 -15.27 3.16
N HIS A 30 -5.76 -14.17 3.45
CA HIS A 30 -5.82 -13.51 4.76
C HIS A 30 -7.21 -12.98 5.07
N VAL A 31 -7.85 -12.32 4.13
CA VAL A 31 -9.23 -11.86 4.26
C VAL A 31 -10.19 -13.04 4.37
N SER A 32 -10.02 -14.10 3.57
CA SER A 32 -10.83 -15.31 3.62
C SER A 32 -10.75 -16.02 4.96
N PHE A 33 -9.58 -15.99 5.61
CA PHE A 33 -9.41 -16.51 6.96
C PHE A 33 -10.29 -15.76 7.97
N TRP A 34 -10.38 -14.44 7.86
CA TRP A 34 -11.26 -13.65 8.73
C TRP A 34 -12.73 -13.98 8.53
N PHE A 35 -13.13 -14.33 7.30
CA PHE A 35 -14.50 -14.76 7.00
C PHE A 35 -14.83 -16.21 7.43
N LYS A 36 -13.80 -17.05 7.66
CA LYS A 36 -14.01 -18.40 8.24
C LYS A 36 -14.41 -18.35 9.73
N GLY A 37 -14.01 -17.28 10.43
CA GLY A 37 -14.48 -17.01 11.79
C GLY A 37 -15.95 -16.56 11.83
N ASN A 38 -16.60 -16.68 12.99
CA ASN A 38 -17.90 -16.07 13.21
C ASN A 38 -17.76 -14.54 13.15
N LEU A 39 -18.22 -13.93 12.07
CA LEU A 39 -18.43 -12.49 12.02
C LEU A 39 -19.46 -12.13 13.09
N SER A 40 -18.95 -11.63 14.23
CA SER A 40 -19.67 -11.10 15.38
C SER A 40 -21.20 -11.29 15.40
N ARG A 41 -21.66 -12.05 16.38
CA ARG A 41 -23.06 -12.10 16.82
C ARG A 41 -24.09 -12.25 15.71
N GLY A 42 -24.14 -13.43 15.08
CA GLY A 42 -25.39 -13.88 14.46
C GLY A 42 -25.42 -14.01 12.93
N VAL A 43 -24.39 -13.64 12.18
CA VAL A 43 -24.38 -13.91 10.73
C VAL A 43 -23.90 -15.35 10.48
N ARG A 44 -24.81 -16.29 10.64
CA ARG A 44 -24.65 -17.65 10.16
C ARG A 44 -25.11 -17.67 8.72
N GLY A 45 -24.21 -17.77 7.77
CA GLY A 45 -24.56 -17.78 6.34
C GLY A 45 -23.44 -18.33 5.49
N THR A 46 -23.76 -18.53 4.22
CA THR A 46 -22.82 -18.93 3.18
C THR A 46 -21.76 -17.86 2.96
N GLY A 47 -20.63 -18.20 2.33
CA GLY A 47 -19.56 -17.24 2.03
C GLY A 47 -20.08 -16.00 1.27
N ALA A 48 -21.02 -16.18 0.34
CA ALA A 48 -21.62 -15.08 -0.42
C ALA A 48 -22.40 -14.09 0.44
N GLU A 49 -23.18 -14.59 1.42
CA GLU A 49 -23.95 -13.74 2.37
C GLU A 49 -23.01 -12.96 3.28
N LYS A 50 -21.91 -13.56 3.73
CA LYS A 50 -20.88 -12.87 4.51
C LYS A 50 -20.22 -11.74 3.73
N TRP A 51 -19.92 -11.99 2.45
CA TRP A 51 -19.36 -10.97 1.57
C TRP A 51 -20.34 -9.81 1.31
N SER A 52 -21.60 -10.11 1.00
CA SER A 52 -22.61 -9.08 0.79
C SER A 52 -22.83 -8.22 2.03
N PHE A 53 -22.82 -8.84 3.22
CA PHE A 53 -22.88 -8.13 4.49
C PHE A 53 -21.67 -7.23 4.71
N ALA A 54 -20.45 -7.75 4.48
CA ALA A 54 -19.21 -6.98 4.63
C ALA A 54 -19.17 -5.79 3.67
N LEU A 55 -19.49 -6.00 2.39
CA LEU A 55 -19.57 -4.92 1.39
C LEU A 55 -20.63 -3.87 1.76
N GLY A 56 -21.80 -4.32 2.26
CA GLY A 56 -22.82 -3.43 2.76
C GLY A 56 -22.38 -2.58 3.97
N GLN A 57 -21.56 -3.14 4.86
CA GLN A 57 -20.99 -2.40 5.99
C GLN A 57 -19.95 -1.38 5.51
N VAL A 58 -19.08 -1.80 4.59
CA VAL A 58 -18.08 -0.89 3.98
C VAL A 58 -18.78 0.26 3.26
N GLY A 59 -19.80 -0.03 2.44
CA GLY A 59 -20.59 1.00 1.75
C GLY A 59 -21.26 1.99 2.71
N ARG A 60 -21.83 1.51 3.80
CA ARG A 60 -22.40 2.36 4.86
C ARG A 60 -21.34 3.18 5.59
N ALA A 61 -20.19 2.60 5.85
CA ALA A 61 -19.09 3.30 6.48
C ALA A 61 -18.56 4.43 5.57
N LEU A 62 -18.36 4.15 4.29
CA LEU A 62 -17.90 5.13 3.31
C LEU A 62 -18.92 6.27 3.09
N GLY A 63 -20.22 6.00 3.27
CA GLY A 63 -21.27 7.04 3.22
C GLY A 63 -21.29 7.98 4.43
N ARG A 64 -20.53 7.69 5.48
CA ARG A 64 -20.48 8.52 6.69
C ARG A 64 -19.26 9.45 6.66
N GLY A 65 -19.48 10.77 6.71
CA GLY A 65 -18.39 11.76 6.72
C GLY A 65 -17.39 11.56 7.87
N SER A 66 -17.82 11.06 9.03
CA SER A 66 -16.95 10.74 10.16
C SER A 66 -15.91 9.65 9.86
N THR A 67 -16.20 8.76 8.90
CA THR A 67 -15.27 7.68 8.49
C THR A 67 -14.03 8.23 7.83
N TYR A 68 -14.15 9.28 7.04
CA TYR A 68 -13.00 9.92 6.38
C TYR A 68 -12.06 10.57 7.39
N GLY A 69 -12.63 11.24 8.40
CA GLY A 69 -11.83 11.78 9.51
C GLY A 69 -11.10 10.68 10.30
N TYR A 70 -11.78 9.56 10.55
CA TYR A 70 -11.19 8.41 11.20
C TYR A 70 -10.07 7.77 10.35
N LEU A 71 -10.29 7.58 9.06
CA LEU A 71 -9.27 7.04 8.15
C LEU A 71 -8.06 7.97 8.07
N LEU A 72 -8.28 9.27 7.91
CA LEU A 72 -7.20 10.24 7.86
C LEU A 72 -6.37 10.22 9.15
N SER A 73 -7.01 10.22 10.31
CA SER A 73 -6.30 10.28 11.58
C SER A 73 -5.64 8.97 11.98
N ASN A 74 -6.25 7.82 11.71
CA ASN A 74 -5.76 6.54 12.21
C ASN A 74 -5.03 5.69 11.17
N VAL A 75 -5.34 5.85 9.88
CA VAL A 75 -4.62 5.13 8.82
C VAL A 75 -3.49 5.99 8.27
N VAL A 76 -3.78 7.23 7.89
CA VAL A 76 -2.80 8.11 7.24
C VAL A 76 -1.81 8.68 8.26
N LEU A 77 -2.29 9.29 9.34
CA LEU A 77 -1.47 9.88 10.40
C LEU A 77 -1.07 8.86 11.48
N GLN A 78 -1.68 7.69 11.51
CA GLN A 78 -1.41 6.62 12.47
C GLN A 78 -1.39 7.11 13.92
N ARG A 79 -2.30 8.04 14.25
CA ARG A 79 -2.35 8.76 15.53
C ARG A 79 -2.42 7.81 16.73
N GLN A 80 -3.04 6.65 16.58
CA GLN A 80 -3.16 5.67 17.62
C GLN A 80 -1.79 5.07 18.01
N ILE A 81 -0.96 4.76 17.01
CA ILE A 81 0.41 4.25 17.23
C ILE A 81 1.31 5.34 17.82
N MET A 82 1.13 6.60 17.37
CA MET A 82 1.88 7.74 17.89
C MET A 82 1.66 7.94 19.38
N LYS A 83 0.44 7.71 19.89
CA LYS A 83 0.12 7.83 21.32
C LYS A 83 0.78 6.76 22.19
N GLU A 84 1.04 5.58 21.63
CA GLU A 84 1.67 4.47 22.35
C GLU A 84 3.20 4.63 22.39
N SER A 85 3.83 4.94 21.26
CA SER A 85 5.28 5.08 21.14
C SER A 85 5.67 5.86 19.90
N PHE A 86 6.38 6.97 20.07
CA PHE A 86 6.86 7.77 18.96
C PHE A 86 7.80 6.99 18.02
N THR A 87 8.69 6.15 18.56
CA THR A 87 9.61 5.34 17.75
C THR A 87 8.86 4.32 16.88
N ARG A 88 7.85 3.67 17.45
CA ARG A 88 6.98 2.73 16.68
C ARG A 88 6.22 3.48 15.60
N TRP A 89 5.65 4.62 15.95
CA TRP A 89 4.93 5.45 14.99
C TRP A 89 5.84 5.90 13.85
N PHE A 90 7.02 6.45 14.17
CA PHE A 90 7.95 6.92 13.15
C PHE A 90 8.41 5.82 12.20
N MET A 91 8.70 4.62 12.72
CA MET A 91 9.03 3.44 11.93
C MET A 91 7.91 3.09 10.95
N HIS A 92 6.67 2.97 11.45
CA HIS A 92 5.52 2.62 10.61
C HIS A 92 5.15 3.73 9.63
N ALA A 93 5.18 4.97 10.05
CA ALA A 93 4.89 6.12 9.21
C ALA A 93 5.93 6.27 8.08
N SER A 94 7.22 6.09 8.37
CA SER A 94 8.29 6.14 7.37
C SER A 94 8.12 5.04 6.32
N LEU A 95 7.79 3.81 6.72
CA LEU A 95 7.52 2.72 5.79
C LEU A 95 6.26 2.99 4.95
N LEU A 96 5.16 3.40 5.59
CA LEU A 96 3.90 3.66 4.89
C LEU A 96 4.05 4.79 3.87
N TRP A 97 4.55 5.95 4.32
CA TRP A 97 4.71 7.13 3.46
C TRP A 97 5.80 6.95 2.42
N GLY A 98 6.89 6.27 2.78
CA GLY A 98 7.95 5.95 1.84
C GLY A 98 7.47 5.05 0.72
N LEU A 99 6.82 3.93 1.03
CA LEU A 99 6.27 3.01 0.03
C LEU A 99 5.13 3.64 -0.79
N ALA A 100 4.19 4.34 -0.14
CA ALA A 100 3.11 5.02 -0.82
C ALA A 100 3.64 6.10 -1.77
N GLY A 101 4.64 6.87 -1.35
CA GLY A 101 5.29 7.89 -2.16
C GLY A 101 6.00 7.31 -3.37
N LEU A 102 6.81 6.25 -3.19
CA LEU A 102 7.47 5.54 -4.30
C LEU A 102 6.46 5.00 -5.30
N PHE A 103 5.40 4.37 -4.81
CA PHE A 103 4.34 3.83 -5.65
C PHE A 103 3.63 4.94 -6.44
N PHE A 104 3.27 6.03 -5.77
CA PHE A 104 2.57 7.16 -6.39
C PHE A 104 3.43 7.84 -7.46
N ILE A 105 4.69 8.16 -7.13
CA ILE A 105 5.62 8.80 -8.06
C ILE A 105 5.96 7.85 -9.22
N GLY A 106 6.21 6.57 -8.94
CA GLY A 106 6.46 5.58 -9.99
C GLY A 106 5.28 5.42 -10.94
N SER A 107 4.06 5.39 -10.39
CA SER A 107 2.83 5.31 -11.19
C SER A 107 2.61 6.56 -12.03
N LEU A 108 2.81 7.76 -11.47
CA LEU A 108 2.70 9.02 -12.21
C LEU A 108 3.73 9.12 -13.33
N GLY A 109 4.98 8.69 -13.08
CA GLY A 109 6.02 8.69 -14.11
C GLY A 109 5.68 7.78 -15.27
N ASN A 110 5.16 6.59 -15.02
CA ASN A 110 4.76 5.66 -16.07
C ASN A 110 3.52 6.15 -16.83
N MET A 111 2.47 6.59 -16.12
CA MET A 111 1.26 7.13 -16.75
C MET A 111 1.53 8.41 -17.55
N GLY A 112 2.42 9.28 -17.06
CA GLY A 112 2.77 10.51 -17.74
C GLY A 112 3.45 10.25 -19.08
N VAL A 113 4.31 9.23 -19.17
CA VAL A 113 4.96 8.79 -20.40
C VAL A 113 3.98 8.15 -21.38
N ASP A 114 3.11 7.26 -20.88
CA ASP A 114 2.19 6.50 -21.73
C ASP A 114 1.05 7.37 -22.30
N LEU A 115 0.59 8.35 -21.53
CA LEU A 115 -0.54 9.21 -21.93
C LEU A 115 -0.12 10.50 -22.63
N HIS A 116 1.18 10.75 -22.81
CA HIS A 116 1.72 12.00 -23.37
C HIS A 116 1.20 13.28 -22.70
N LEU A 117 0.67 13.16 -21.48
CA LEU A 117 0.00 14.26 -20.78
C LEU A 117 0.95 15.19 -20.04
N VAL A 118 2.14 14.69 -19.71
CA VAL A 118 3.14 15.46 -18.97
C VAL A 118 4.55 15.04 -19.43
N THR A 119 5.40 16.00 -19.67
CA THR A 119 6.85 15.83 -19.88
C THR A 119 7.57 15.47 -18.55
N LEU A 120 6.93 14.68 -17.70
CA LEU A 120 7.50 14.19 -16.46
C LEU A 120 8.32 12.93 -16.75
N THR A 121 9.50 13.14 -17.29
CA THR A 121 10.48 12.08 -17.45
C THR A 121 11.23 11.85 -16.14
N LYS A 122 11.73 10.63 -15.96
CA LYS A 122 12.58 10.27 -14.81
C LYS A 122 13.81 11.18 -14.67
N ASP A 123 14.16 11.90 -15.74
CA ASP A 123 15.27 12.84 -15.81
C ASP A 123 14.93 14.24 -15.23
N THR A 124 13.70 14.45 -14.81
CA THR A 124 13.31 15.70 -14.17
C THR A 124 13.89 15.77 -12.76
N PRO A 125 14.73 16.76 -12.42
CA PRO A 125 15.50 16.77 -11.15
C PRO A 125 14.64 16.62 -9.91
N TRP A 126 13.48 17.26 -9.86
CA TRP A 126 12.58 17.15 -8.69
C TRP A 126 11.97 15.75 -8.53
N PHE A 127 11.75 15.03 -9.64
CA PHE A 127 11.23 13.66 -9.62
C PHE A 127 12.27 12.70 -9.01
N ALA A 128 13.54 12.84 -9.41
CA ALA A 128 14.64 12.08 -8.85
C ALA A 128 14.77 12.34 -7.34
N VAL A 129 14.76 13.61 -6.92
CA VAL A 129 14.85 14.00 -5.51
C VAL A 129 13.72 13.42 -4.68
N LEU A 130 12.48 13.47 -5.17
CA LEU A 130 11.34 12.89 -4.46
C LEU A 130 11.44 11.36 -4.35
N ASN A 131 11.88 10.69 -5.42
CA ASN A 131 12.08 9.26 -5.42
C ASN A 131 13.14 8.83 -4.40
N GLU A 132 14.26 9.54 -4.34
CA GLU A 132 15.32 9.29 -3.36
C GLU A 132 14.86 9.58 -1.93
N LEU A 133 14.11 10.67 -1.72
CA LEU A 133 13.55 11.00 -0.41
C LEU A 133 12.63 9.91 0.12
N PHE A 134 11.71 9.40 -0.70
CA PHE A 134 10.84 8.32 -0.31
C PHE A 134 11.59 7.00 -0.13
N GLY A 135 12.59 6.72 -0.97
CA GLY A 135 13.49 5.59 -0.77
C GLY A 135 14.24 5.65 0.55
N LEU A 136 14.76 6.83 0.91
CA LEU A 136 15.42 7.06 2.20
C LEU A 136 14.46 6.85 3.38
N LEU A 137 13.21 7.29 3.27
CA LEU A 137 12.20 7.05 4.30
C LEU A 137 11.96 5.54 4.51
N VAL A 138 11.89 4.76 3.45
CA VAL A 138 11.76 3.30 3.55
C VAL A 138 12.97 2.70 4.25
N LEU A 139 14.18 3.09 3.86
CA LEU A 139 15.41 2.59 4.47
C LEU A 139 15.50 2.94 5.96
N LEU A 140 15.13 4.16 6.35
CA LEU A 140 15.08 4.58 7.74
C LEU A 140 14.06 3.76 8.53
N GLY A 141 12.85 3.59 8.01
CA GLY A 141 11.81 2.79 8.66
C GLY A 141 12.23 1.33 8.84
N ALA A 142 12.80 0.72 7.79
CA ALA A 142 13.31 -0.64 7.83
C ALA A 142 14.51 -0.79 8.77
N GLY A 143 15.44 0.17 8.77
CA GLY A 143 16.59 0.20 9.67
C GLY A 143 16.18 0.24 11.14
N ILE A 144 15.21 1.09 11.48
CA ILE A 144 14.67 1.16 12.86
C ILE A 144 13.97 -0.16 13.22
N ALA A 145 13.23 -0.78 12.30
CA ALA A 145 12.57 -2.05 12.53
C ALA A 145 13.59 -3.17 12.84
N LEU A 146 14.65 -3.25 12.03
CA LEU A 146 15.73 -4.21 12.22
C LEU A 146 16.50 -3.97 13.53
N ALA A 147 16.89 -2.72 13.80
CA ALA A 147 17.58 -2.37 15.03
C ALA A 147 16.73 -2.74 16.26
N ARG A 148 15.45 -2.45 16.22
CA ARG A 148 14.53 -2.81 17.30
C ARG A 148 14.43 -4.31 17.53
N ARG A 149 14.40 -5.10 16.45
CA ARG A 149 14.23 -6.55 16.54
C ARG A 149 15.50 -7.26 17.02
N TYR A 150 16.68 -6.78 16.59
CA TYR A 150 17.95 -7.52 16.81
C TYR A 150 18.84 -6.87 17.87
N VAL A 151 18.64 -5.59 18.19
CA VAL A 151 19.49 -4.86 19.17
C VAL A 151 18.75 -4.62 20.49
N PHE A 152 17.45 -4.34 20.42
CA PHE A 152 16.66 -3.93 21.60
C PHE A 152 15.56 -4.95 21.96
N GLY A 153 15.37 -6.03 21.18
CA GLY A 153 14.31 -7.02 21.36
C GLY A 153 14.62 -8.19 22.26
#